data_4d90a3001ee5887fe0ecd65bea606eb9
#
_entry.id   4d90a3001ee5887fe0ecd65bea606eb9
#
_cell.length_a   1.000
_cell.length_b   1.000
_cell.length_c   1.000
_cell.angle_alpha   90.00
_cell.angle_beta   90.00
_cell.angle_gamma   90.00
#
_symmetry.space_group_name_H-M   'P 1'
#
loop_
_entity.id
_entity.type
_entity.pdbx_description
1 polymer ?
#
loop_
_entity_poly.entity_id
_entity_poly.type
_entity_poly.pdbx_seq_one_letter_code
_entity_poly.pdbx_strand_id
1 'polypeptide(L)'
;KWGTDEPLRRGMSSIRETVHGAPAPLHKGTAKPAAYAEVAGRIEADVGRIVKECKLPPDADAQLHIVVAEVIAGADAMKAARDGKAGRAGLVKVDGALKSYGKYFDHPGWK
;
A
#
# COMPACT_ATOMS: atom_id res chain seq x y z
N LYS A 1 2.43 8.56 18.15
CA LYS A 1 2.00 7.57 17.15
C LYS A 1 0.77 6.80 17.62
N TRP A 2 -0.10 6.47 16.71
CA TRP A 2 -1.30 5.70 16.99
C TRP A 2 -0.96 4.21 17.15
N GLY A 3 -1.60 3.53 18.09
CA GLY A 3 -1.47 2.09 18.23
C GLY A 3 -2.12 1.37 17.05
N THR A 4 -1.68 0.13 16.81
CA THR A 4 -2.19 -0.71 15.72
C THR A 4 -2.76 -2.01 16.29
N ASP A 5 -3.77 -2.57 15.61
CA ASP A 5 -4.28 -3.89 15.94
C ASP A 5 -3.67 -4.94 14.99
N GLU A 6 -3.91 -6.21 15.30
CA GLU A 6 -3.30 -7.29 14.51
C GLU A 6 -3.75 -7.33 13.05
N PRO A 7 -5.05 -7.19 12.72
CA PRO A 7 -5.47 -7.16 11.32
C PRO A 7 -4.79 -6.05 10.53
N LEU A 8 -4.63 -4.86 11.13
CA LEU A 8 -3.94 -3.75 10.50
C LEU A 8 -2.47 -4.08 10.24
N ARG A 9 -1.79 -4.62 11.25
CA ARG A 9 -0.37 -4.99 11.12
C ARG A 9 -0.15 -6.03 10.05
N ARG A 10 -1.00 -7.07 10.01
CA ARG A 10 -0.90 -8.11 8.97
C ARG A 10 -1.12 -7.55 7.57
N GLY A 11 -2.16 -6.75 7.41
CA GLY A 11 -2.48 -6.16 6.12
C GLY A 11 -1.39 -5.23 5.61
N MET A 12 -0.91 -4.34 6.47
CA MET A 12 0.14 -3.40 6.07
C MET A 12 1.47 -4.10 5.80
N SER A 13 1.82 -5.11 6.59
CA SER A 13 3.01 -5.92 6.34
C SER A 13 2.91 -6.64 4.99
N SER A 14 1.75 -7.18 4.65
CA SER A 14 1.52 -7.84 3.37
C SER A 14 1.67 -6.86 2.19
N ILE A 15 1.10 -5.67 2.31
CA ILE A 15 1.25 -4.63 1.28
C ILE A 15 2.74 -4.27 1.11
N ARG A 16 3.45 -4.08 2.21
CA ARG A 16 4.88 -3.75 2.18
C ARG A 16 5.70 -4.84 1.51
N GLU A 17 5.44 -6.11 1.84
CA GLU A 17 6.12 -7.23 1.20
C GLU A 17 5.85 -7.26 -0.30
N THR A 18 4.61 -7.02 -0.71
CA THR A 18 4.25 -6.96 -2.13
C THR A 18 5.02 -5.87 -2.86
N VAL A 19 5.09 -4.67 -2.27
CA VAL A 19 5.79 -3.53 -2.87
C VAL A 19 7.30 -3.75 -2.89
N HIS A 20 7.89 -4.07 -1.75
CA HIS A 20 9.35 -4.22 -1.64
C HIS A 20 9.85 -5.48 -2.35
N GLY A 21 9.04 -6.52 -2.41
CA GLY A 21 9.39 -7.77 -3.09
C GLY A 21 9.06 -7.77 -4.58
N ALA A 22 8.48 -6.71 -5.12
CA ALA A 22 8.18 -6.63 -6.54
C ALA A 22 9.48 -6.73 -7.36
N PRO A 23 9.46 -7.45 -8.50
CA PRO A 23 10.65 -7.58 -9.34
C PRO A 23 11.24 -6.25 -9.77
N ALA A 24 12.56 -6.22 -9.97
CA ALA A 24 13.29 -5.01 -10.33
C ALA A 24 12.70 -4.19 -11.48
N PRO A 25 12.18 -4.82 -12.57
CA PRO A 25 11.58 -4.04 -13.65
C PRO A 25 10.42 -3.14 -13.22
N LEU A 26 9.63 -3.54 -12.21
CA LEU A 26 8.55 -2.70 -11.71
C LEU A 26 9.12 -1.44 -11.04
N HIS A 27 10.20 -1.58 -10.29
CA HIS A 27 10.85 -0.44 -9.63
C HIS A 27 11.56 0.46 -10.63
N LYS A 28 12.01 -0.08 -11.74
CA LYS A 28 12.71 0.67 -12.79
C LYS A 28 11.77 1.34 -13.81
N GLY A 29 10.50 0.98 -13.79
CA GLY A 29 9.54 1.50 -14.77
C GLY A 29 9.64 0.82 -16.14
N THR A 30 10.18 -0.40 -16.19
CA THR A 30 10.38 -1.15 -17.43
C THR A 30 9.48 -2.37 -17.53
N ALA A 31 8.68 -2.67 -16.53
CA ALA A 31 7.75 -3.79 -16.56
C ALA A 31 6.55 -3.48 -17.45
N LYS A 32 5.89 -4.54 -17.91
CA LYS A 32 4.66 -4.42 -18.70
C LYS A 32 3.49 -3.95 -17.82
N PRO A 33 2.50 -3.26 -18.40
CA PRO A 33 1.32 -2.84 -17.65
C PRO A 33 0.63 -3.95 -16.85
N ALA A 34 0.55 -5.16 -17.40
CA ALA A 34 -0.06 -6.30 -16.71
C ALA A 34 0.63 -6.63 -15.38
N ALA A 35 1.95 -6.44 -15.29
CA ALA A 35 2.69 -6.69 -14.06
C ALA A 35 2.28 -5.70 -12.95
N TYR A 36 2.08 -4.45 -13.30
CA TYR A 36 1.61 -3.44 -12.35
C TYR A 36 0.17 -3.70 -11.92
N ALA A 37 -0.69 -4.12 -12.84
CA ALA A 37 -2.07 -4.45 -12.52
C ALA A 37 -2.15 -5.65 -11.55
N GLU A 38 -1.28 -6.63 -11.70
CA GLU A 38 -1.23 -7.78 -10.79
C GLU A 38 -0.84 -7.36 -9.37
N VAL A 39 0.20 -6.54 -9.25
CA VAL A 39 0.64 -6.00 -7.95
C VAL A 39 -0.50 -5.19 -7.32
N ALA A 40 -1.15 -4.33 -8.09
CA ALA A 40 -2.27 -3.53 -7.60
C ALA A 40 -3.40 -4.41 -7.07
N GLY A 41 -3.72 -5.50 -7.74
CA GLY A 41 -4.76 -6.43 -7.29
C GLY A 41 -4.46 -7.04 -5.93
N ARG A 42 -3.20 -7.41 -5.68
CA ARG A 42 -2.78 -7.93 -4.38
C ARG A 42 -2.90 -6.87 -3.29
N ILE A 43 -2.50 -5.64 -3.58
CA ILE A 43 -2.60 -4.52 -2.65
C ILE A 43 -4.07 -4.25 -2.31
N GLU A 44 -4.94 -4.23 -3.30
CA GLU A 44 -6.38 -4.01 -3.09
C GLU A 44 -7.01 -5.09 -2.23
N ALA A 45 -6.61 -6.34 -2.39
CA ALA A 45 -7.10 -7.43 -1.55
C ALA A 45 -6.71 -7.22 -0.09
N ASP A 46 -5.48 -6.79 0.17
CA ASP A 46 -5.02 -6.49 1.53
C ASP A 46 -5.76 -5.28 2.13
N VAL A 47 -5.97 -4.23 1.34
CA VAL A 47 -6.74 -3.06 1.77
C VAL A 47 -8.16 -3.48 2.15
N GLY A 48 -8.79 -4.32 1.34
CA GLY A 48 -10.13 -4.83 1.63
C GLY A 48 -10.22 -5.55 2.98
N ARG A 49 -9.22 -6.36 3.30
CA ARG A 49 -9.17 -7.04 4.59
C ARG A 49 -8.97 -6.06 5.74
N ILE A 50 -8.08 -5.08 5.58
CA ILE A 50 -7.85 -4.06 6.60
C ILE A 50 -9.15 -3.31 6.90
N VAL A 51 -9.84 -2.84 5.87
CA VAL A 51 -11.08 -2.08 6.02
C VAL A 51 -12.16 -2.91 6.72
N LYS A 52 -12.23 -4.21 6.41
CA LYS A 52 -13.23 -5.11 6.97
C LYS A 52 -12.94 -5.49 8.43
N GLU A 53 -11.67 -5.72 8.77
CA GLU A 53 -11.29 -6.35 10.04
C GLU A 53 -10.68 -5.40 11.06
N CYS A 54 -10.07 -4.31 10.61
CA CYS A 54 -9.40 -3.35 11.48
C CYS A 54 -10.41 -2.58 12.33
N LYS A 55 -10.13 -2.47 13.65
CA LYS A 55 -10.98 -1.73 14.58
C LYS A 55 -10.11 -0.82 15.43
N LEU A 56 -10.03 0.43 15.05
CA LEU A 56 -9.25 1.43 15.77
C LEU A 56 -10.18 2.47 16.40
N PRO A 57 -9.69 3.18 17.45
CA PRO A 57 -10.42 4.35 17.96
C PRO A 57 -10.64 5.37 16.85
N PRO A 58 -11.68 6.22 16.95
CA PRO A 58 -12.05 7.14 15.85
C PRO A 58 -10.92 8.02 15.33
N ASP A 59 -10.08 8.57 16.20
CA ASP A 59 -8.98 9.44 15.76
C ASP A 59 -7.93 8.67 14.95
N ALA A 60 -7.55 7.50 15.44
CA ALA A 60 -6.60 6.64 14.73
C ALA A 60 -7.18 6.15 13.43
N ASP A 61 -8.48 5.80 13.42
CA ASP A 61 -9.18 5.35 12.23
C ASP A 61 -9.22 6.44 11.15
N ALA A 62 -9.47 7.69 11.54
CA ALA A 62 -9.44 8.82 10.62
C ALA A 62 -8.08 9.00 9.97
N GLN A 63 -7.00 8.86 10.75
CA GLN A 63 -5.63 8.94 10.22
C GLN A 63 -5.35 7.76 9.29
N LEU A 64 -5.83 6.57 9.62
CA LEU A 64 -5.66 5.40 8.78
C LEU A 64 -6.35 5.58 7.43
N HIS A 65 -7.54 6.17 7.42
CA HIS A 65 -8.26 6.43 6.16
C HIS A 65 -7.44 7.29 5.21
N ILE A 66 -6.66 8.24 5.72
CA ILE A 66 -5.78 9.07 4.89
C ILE A 66 -4.69 8.20 4.25
N VAL A 67 -4.05 7.34 5.03
CA VAL A 67 -3.02 6.41 4.52
C VAL A 67 -3.62 5.45 3.50
N VAL A 68 -4.76 4.85 3.81
CA VAL A 68 -5.44 3.89 2.94
C VAL A 68 -5.84 4.55 1.61
N ALA A 69 -6.33 5.79 1.66
CA ALA A 69 -6.69 6.53 0.45
C ALA A 69 -5.48 6.70 -0.48
N GLU A 70 -4.31 6.98 0.07
CA GLU A 70 -3.07 7.07 -0.72
C GLU A 70 -2.66 5.72 -1.32
N VAL A 71 -2.80 4.65 -0.56
CA VAL A 71 -2.53 3.29 -1.06
C VAL A 71 -3.46 2.96 -2.22
N ILE A 72 -4.75 3.24 -2.07
CA ILE A 72 -5.75 2.99 -3.11
C ILE A 72 -5.45 3.82 -4.35
N ALA A 73 -5.11 5.10 -4.18
CA ALA A 73 -4.77 5.96 -5.32
C ALA A 73 -3.57 5.43 -6.10
N GLY A 74 -2.54 4.93 -5.40
CA GLY A 74 -1.39 4.32 -6.05
C GLY A 74 -1.74 3.03 -6.78
N ALA A 75 -2.56 2.18 -6.15
CA ALA A 75 -3.02 0.94 -6.78
C ALA A 75 -3.87 1.23 -8.02
N ASP A 76 -4.77 2.20 -7.96
CA ASP A 76 -5.57 2.61 -9.11
C ASP A 76 -4.70 3.12 -10.25
N ALA A 77 -3.67 3.90 -9.95
CA ALA A 77 -2.73 4.38 -10.95
C ALA A 77 -1.98 3.22 -11.62
N MET A 78 -1.59 2.20 -10.85
CA MET A 78 -0.95 1.01 -11.41
C MET A 78 -1.89 0.22 -12.31
N LYS A 79 -3.15 0.09 -11.95
CA LYS A 79 -4.15 -0.62 -12.77
C LYS A 79 -4.45 0.12 -14.06
N ALA A 80 -4.45 1.44 -14.03
CA ALA A 80 -4.74 2.27 -15.19
C ALA A 80 -3.49 2.50 -16.06
N ALA A 81 -2.32 2.11 -15.61
CA ALA A 81 -1.07 2.38 -16.31
C ALA A 81 -1.03 1.75 -17.69
N ARG A 82 -0.65 2.53 -18.69
CA ARG A 82 -0.49 2.07 -20.07
C ARG A 82 0.96 1.82 -20.44
N ASP A 83 1.88 2.20 -19.56
CA ASP A 83 3.31 1.98 -19.74
C ASP A 83 3.99 1.81 -18.39
N GLY A 84 5.26 1.46 -18.43
CA GLY A 84 6.04 1.23 -17.21
C GLY A 84 6.26 2.48 -16.38
N LYS A 85 6.37 3.64 -17.03
CA LYS A 85 6.58 4.91 -16.33
C LYS A 85 5.38 5.26 -15.45
N ALA A 86 4.16 5.12 -15.99
CA ALA A 86 2.94 5.36 -15.24
C ALA A 86 2.76 4.32 -14.12
N GLY A 87 3.08 3.05 -14.40
CA GLY A 87 3.03 2.00 -13.39
C GLY A 87 3.97 2.25 -12.22
N ARG A 88 5.20 2.65 -12.54
CA ARG A 88 6.19 2.99 -11.50
C ARG A 88 5.71 4.16 -10.64
N ALA A 89 5.11 5.17 -11.26
CA ALA A 89 4.57 6.32 -10.51
C ALA A 89 3.53 5.86 -9.48
N GLY A 90 2.65 4.93 -9.85
CA GLY A 90 1.68 4.35 -8.92
C GLY A 90 2.35 3.57 -7.78
N LEU A 91 3.37 2.78 -8.12
CA LEU A 91 4.12 2.01 -7.12
C LEU A 91 4.83 2.94 -6.12
N VAL A 92 5.44 4.01 -6.61
CA VAL A 92 6.09 5.03 -5.76
C VAL A 92 5.08 5.68 -4.83
N LYS A 93 3.87 5.92 -5.29
CA LYS A 93 2.81 6.49 -4.46
C LYS A 93 2.42 5.55 -3.33
N VAL A 94 2.30 4.27 -3.60
CA VAL A 94 2.03 3.28 -2.53
C VAL A 94 3.19 3.25 -1.53
N ASP A 95 4.42 3.25 -2.00
CA ASP A 95 5.59 3.26 -1.12
C ASP A 95 5.61 4.51 -0.23
N GLY A 96 5.24 5.67 -0.77
CA GLY A 96 5.09 6.90 0.02
C GLY A 96 4.04 6.77 1.11
N ALA A 97 2.92 6.10 0.81
CA ALA A 97 1.88 5.85 1.80
C ALA A 97 2.39 4.92 2.92
N LEU A 98 3.20 3.91 2.58
CA LEU A 98 3.81 3.03 3.58
C LEU A 98 4.75 3.78 4.51
N LYS A 99 5.49 4.75 3.99
CA LYS A 99 6.35 5.62 4.79
C LYS A 99 5.53 6.50 5.72
N SER A 100 4.43 7.07 5.23
CA SER A 100 3.51 7.86 6.05
C SER A 100 2.90 7.02 7.17
N TYR A 101 2.52 5.79 6.86
CA TYR A 101 2.02 4.86 7.86
C TYR A 101 3.02 4.68 9.01
N GLY A 102 4.28 4.42 8.70
CA GLY A 102 5.33 4.27 9.71
C GLY A 102 5.58 5.52 10.55
N LYS A 103 5.26 6.69 9.97
CA LYS A 103 5.40 7.98 10.67
C LYS A 103 4.29 8.19 11.70
N TYR A 104 3.05 7.77 11.38
CA TYR A 104 1.88 8.07 12.21
C TYR A 104 1.42 6.91 13.08
N PHE A 105 1.83 5.69 12.77
CA PHE A 105 1.40 4.49 13.50
C PHE A 105 2.57 3.75 14.12
N ASP A 106 2.30 3.20 15.31
CA ASP A 106 3.28 2.37 16.01
C ASP A 106 3.08 0.92 15.57
N HIS A 107 3.89 0.49 14.62
CA HIS A 107 3.89 -0.87 14.09
C HIS A 107 5.26 -1.49 14.41
N PRO A 108 5.33 -2.39 15.40
CA PRO A 108 6.61 -2.98 15.79
C PRO A 108 7.38 -3.58 14.61
N GLY A 109 8.64 -3.22 14.49
CA GLY A 109 9.50 -3.69 13.39
C GLY A 109 9.34 -2.96 12.08
N TRP A 110 8.48 -1.98 12.01
CA TRP A 110 8.30 -1.18 10.78
C TRP A 110 9.46 -0.22 10.59
N LYS A 111 10.04 -0.22 9.41
CA LYS A 111 11.19 0.65 9.09
C LYS A 111 10.94 1.49 7.85
#